data_e63d9d7d9249fad1a88154afd76cf1e3
#
_entry.id   e63d9d7d9249fad1a88154afd76cf1e3
#
_cell.length_a   1.000
_cell.length_b   1.000
_cell.length_c   1.000
_cell.angle_alpha   90.00
_cell.angle_beta   90.00
_cell.angle_gamma   90.00
#
_symmetry.space_group_name_H-M   'P 1'
#
loop_
_entity.id
_entity.type
_entity.pdbx_description
1 polymer ?
#
loop_
_entity_poly.entity_id
_entity_poly.type
_entity_poly.pdbx_seq_one_letter_code
_entity_poly.pdbx_strand_id
1 'polypeptide(L)'
;MGRRKALPPDFDGNYTEEMLSERQRAILNYVREFIGRKGYPPAVREIGLAVGLSSSASVHNHLKNLEEFGFLQRDAAKPRALELMSQNDAWRNKKVVPVPLVGKVTAGVPILAVENVEETYPIPKDLIGCDEDVFMLSVTGDSMINAGILDGDYIIARKQNFANNGDIVIALIDGEETTCKRYFRELRRIRLQPENEKYESILGTDNIQVIGKVISVFRML
;
A
#
# COMPACT_ATOMS: atom_id res chain seq x y z
N MET A 1 10.08 37.72 -1.37
CA MET A 1 9.27 36.70 -2.01
C MET A 1 10.23 35.73 -2.72
N GLY A 2 10.66 34.65 -2.04
CA GLY A 2 11.59 33.65 -2.61
C GLY A 2 10.89 32.84 -3.69
N ARG A 3 11.42 32.85 -4.92
CA ARG A 3 10.93 32.00 -6.01
C ARG A 3 11.00 30.53 -5.58
N ARG A 4 9.87 29.83 -5.63
CA ARG A 4 9.88 28.37 -5.58
C ARG A 4 10.78 27.88 -6.73
N LYS A 5 11.80 27.07 -6.42
CA LYS A 5 12.52 26.35 -7.47
C LYS A 5 11.49 25.52 -8.25
N ALA A 6 11.56 25.57 -9.58
CA ALA A 6 10.74 24.69 -10.41
C ALA A 6 11.07 23.23 -10.07
N LEU A 7 10.04 22.42 -9.94
CA LEU A 7 10.21 20.97 -9.74
C LEU A 7 10.88 20.37 -10.99
N PRO A 8 11.77 19.39 -10.83
CA PRO A 8 12.36 18.69 -11.97
C PRO A 8 11.26 18.00 -12.80
N PRO A 9 11.46 17.85 -14.13
CA PRO A 9 10.46 17.25 -15.02
C PRO A 9 10.09 15.82 -14.65
N ASP A 10 10.97 15.10 -13.92
CA ASP A 10 10.82 13.70 -13.51
C ASP A 10 10.48 13.59 -12.01
N PHE A 11 9.81 14.60 -11.43
CA PHE A 11 9.49 14.63 -10.01
C PHE A 11 8.51 13.50 -9.65
N ASP A 12 8.97 12.53 -8.87
CA ASP A 12 8.24 11.33 -8.42
C ASP A 12 7.34 11.56 -7.18
N GLY A 13 7.22 12.80 -6.74
CA GLY A 13 6.48 13.17 -5.51
C GLY A 13 7.33 13.20 -4.25
N ASN A 14 8.62 12.79 -4.32
CA ASN A 14 9.52 12.77 -3.17
C ASN A 14 10.44 13.99 -3.19
N TYR A 15 10.41 14.80 -2.13
CA TYR A 15 11.32 15.94 -1.96
C TYR A 15 12.65 15.47 -1.36
N THR A 16 13.77 15.90 -1.97
CA THR A 16 15.12 15.70 -1.42
C THR A 16 15.63 16.97 -0.73
N GLU A 17 16.62 16.83 0.16
CA GLU A 17 17.21 17.99 0.85
C GLU A 17 17.86 19.00 -0.13
N GLU A 18 18.26 18.55 -1.31
CA GLU A 18 18.83 19.40 -2.37
C GLU A 18 17.78 20.38 -2.97
N MET A 19 16.50 20.01 -2.91
CA MET A 19 15.39 20.83 -3.38
C MET A 19 15.00 21.91 -2.37
N LEU A 20 15.45 21.80 -1.12
CA LEU A 20 15.17 22.78 -0.07
C LEU A 20 15.91 24.09 -0.36
N SER A 21 15.26 25.21 -0.03
CA SER A 21 15.95 26.50 0.02
C SER A 21 16.99 26.51 1.15
N GLU A 22 17.98 27.40 1.07
CA GLU A 22 18.99 27.54 2.12
C GLU A 22 18.37 27.77 3.51
N ARG A 23 17.29 28.54 3.59
CA ARG A 23 16.57 28.80 4.85
C ARG A 23 15.87 27.57 5.38
N GLN A 24 15.22 26.80 4.53
CA GLN A 24 14.58 25.55 4.92
C GLN A 24 15.60 24.52 5.41
N ARG A 25 16.70 24.41 4.71
CA ARG A 25 17.81 23.51 5.10
C ARG A 25 18.44 23.92 6.43
N ALA A 26 18.65 25.22 6.65
CA ALA A 26 19.16 25.73 7.93
C ALA A 26 18.19 25.43 9.09
N ILE A 27 16.89 25.60 8.88
CA ILE A 27 15.87 25.25 9.88
C ILE A 27 15.88 23.75 10.17
N LEU A 28 15.88 22.91 9.13
CA LEU A 28 15.88 21.45 9.28
C LEU A 28 17.12 20.97 10.06
N ASN A 29 18.29 21.47 9.71
CA ASN A 29 19.55 21.13 10.39
C ASN A 29 19.53 21.56 11.86
N TYR A 30 19.08 22.77 12.15
CA TYR A 30 18.96 23.25 13.52
C TYR A 30 18.02 22.38 14.37
N VAL A 31 16.83 22.06 13.82
CA VAL A 31 15.86 21.17 14.50
C VAL A 31 16.47 19.81 14.76
N ARG A 32 17.17 19.23 13.78
CA ARG A 32 17.86 17.94 13.88
C ARG A 32 18.92 17.92 14.99
N GLU A 33 19.79 18.92 15.01
CA GLU A 33 20.82 19.04 16.04
C GLU A 33 20.23 19.28 17.43
N PHE A 34 19.20 20.12 17.52
CA PHE A 34 18.57 20.43 18.80
C PHE A 34 17.90 19.20 19.41
N ILE A 35 17.12 18.44 18.61
CA ILE A 35 16.48 17.19 19.07
C ILE A 35 17.56 16.17 19.44
N GLY A 36 18.63 16.02 18.66
CA GLY A 36 19.73 15.11 18.96
C GLY A 36 20.43 15.41 20.29
N ARG A 37 20.53 16.70 20.67
CA ARG A 37 21.17 17.14 21.94
C ARG A 37 20.23 17.15 23.13
N LYS A 38 18.96 17.53 22.92
CA LYS A 38 18.01 17.82 24.01
C LYS A 38 16.96 16.75 24.21
N GLY A 39 16.70 15.91 23.20
CA GLY A 39 15.67 14.89 23.24
C GLY A 39 14.24 15.41 23.02
N TYR A 40 14.07 16.70 22.77
CA TYR A 40 12.77 17.33 22.47
C TYR A 40 12.94 18.43 21.42
N PRO A 41 11.87 18.81 20.69
CA PRO A 41 11.94 19.80 19.64
C PRO A 41 12.11 21.24 20.16
N PRO A 42 12.80 22.11 19.40
CA PRO A 42 12.97 23.53 19.75
C PRO A 42 11.65 24.31 19.62
N ALA A 43 11.52 25.37 20.39
CA ALA A 43 10.42 26.31 20.23
C ALA A 43 10.59 27.15 18.93
N VAL A 44 9.48 27.60 18.35
CA VAL A 44 9.48 28.42 17.12
C VAL A 44 10.37 29.66 17.23
N ARG A 45 10.41 30.29 18.43
CA ARG A 45 11.28 31.43 18.70
C ARG A 45 12.76 31.06 18.69
N GLU A 46 13.12 29.89 19.22
CA GLU A 46 14.52 29.39 19.21
C GLU A 46 14.99 29.11 17.79
N ILE A 47 14.09 28.50 16.96
CA ILE A 47 14.35 28.30 15.55
C ILE A 47 14.59 29.64 14.86
N GLY A 48 13.71 30.63 15.07
CA GLY A 48 13.84 31.97 14.47
C GLY A 48 15.17 32.63 14.79
N LEU A 49 15.56 32.61 16.06
CA LEU A 49 16.85 33.18 16.53
C LEU A 49 18.04 32.47 15.89
N ALA A 50 18.00 31.13 15.84
CA ALA A 50 19.12 30.34 15.29
C ALA A 50 19.35 30.57 13.79
N VAL A 51 18.27 30.80 13.01
CA VAL A 51 18.38 30.97 11.55
C VAL A 51 18.25 32.44 11.11
N GLY A 52 18.24 33.40 12.03
CA GLY A 52 18.18 34.84 11.76
C GLY A 52 16.83 35.29 11.17
N LEU A 53 15.73 34.71 11.63
CA LEU A 53 14.36 35.13 11.28
C LEU A 53 13.70 35.85 12.48
N SER A 54 13.36 37.12 12.26
CA SER A 54 12.72 37.98 13.30
C SER A 54 11.21 37.71 13.44
N SER A 55 10.57 37.16 12.39
CA SER A 55 9.13 36.92 12.37
C SER A 55 8.78 35.46 12.61
N SER A 56 8.01 35.18 13.69
CA SER A 56 7.47 33.86 13.97
C SER A 56 6.58 33.32 12.82
N ALA A 57 5.88 34.23 12.11
CA ALA A 57 5.06 33.86 10.96
C ALA A 57 5.92 33.27 9.81
N SER A 58 7.11 33.85 9.59
CA SER A 58 8.05 33.33 8.58
C SER A 58 8.58 31.94 8.96
N VAL A 59 8.89 31.72 10.25
CA VAL A 59 9.29 30.40 10.75
C VAL A 59 8.17 29.39 10.56
N HIS A 60 6.93 29.74 10.92
CA HIS A 60 5.77 28.88 10.71
C HIS A 60 5.57 28.48 9.25
N ASN A 61 5.72 29.43 8.31
CA ASN A 61 5.62 29.13 6.88
C ASN A 61 6.69 28.15 6.42
N HIS A 62 7.94 28.31 6.88
CA HIS A 62 9.01 27.37 6.53
C HIS A 62 8.79 25.99 7.14
N LEU A 63 8.32 25.90 8.39
CA LEU A 63 7.99 24.64 9.03
C LEU A 63 6.84 23.94 8.31
N LYS A 64 5.79 24.68 7.92
CA LYS A 64 4.68 24.12 7.13
C LYS A 64 5.16 23.54 5.79
N ASN A 65 6.03 24.25 5.08
CA ASN A 65 6.60 23.73 3.83
C ASN A 65 7.45 22.47 4.07
N LEU A 66 8.24 22.41 5.17
CA LEU A 66 9.00 21.24 5.52
C LEU A 66 8.11 20.04 5.92
N GLU A 67 6.93 20.31 6.50
CA GLU A 67 5.90 19.30 6.76
C GLU A 67 5.27 18.82 5.45
N GLU A 68 4.91 19.74 4.54
CA GLU A 68 4.38 19.40 3.20
C GLU A 68 5.39 18.60 2.35
N PHE A 69 6.68 18.84 2.55
CA PHE A 69 7.76 18.11 1.86
C PHE A 69 8.17 16.82 2.56
N GLY A 70 7.53 16.48 3.69
CA GLY A 70 7.76 15.23 4.41
C GLY A 70 9.05 15.17 5.24
N PHE A 71 9.69 16.30 5.54
CA PHE A 71 10.88 16.34 6.42
C PHE A 71 10.54 16.47 7.90
N LEU A 72 9.37 17.00 8.21
CA LEU A 72 8.87 17.19 9.57
C LEU A 72 7.44 16.71 9.67
N GLN A 73 7.04 16.29 10.86
CA GLN A 73 5.64 15.96 11.19
C GLN A 73 5.26 16.58 12.51
N ARG A 74 4.02 17.09 12.62
CA ARG A 74 3.42 17.50 13.89
C ARG A 74 2.45 16.45 14.37
N ASP A 75 2.55 16.10 15.65
CA ASP A 75 1.54 15.30 16.31
C ASP A 75 0.29 16.17 16.56
N ALA A 76 -0.84 15.81 15.93
CA ALA A 76 -2.11 16.51 16.11
C ALA A 76 -2.60 16.47 17.58
N ALA A 77 -2.22 15.46 18.34
CA ALA A 77 -2.55 15.32 19.77
C ALA A 77 -1.62 16.12 20.69
N LYS A 78 -0.45 16.56 20.19
CA LYS A 78 0.56 17.32 20.96
C LYS A 78 1.04 18.51 20.15
N PRO A 79 0.39 19.69 20.27
CA PRO A 79 0.68 20.88 19.43
C PRO A 79 2.12 21.39 19.44
N ARG A 80 2.96 20.91 20.37
CA ARG A 80 4.39 21.24 20.49
C ARG A 80 5.34 20.12 20.06
N ALA A 81 4.82 18.97 19.66
CA ALA A 81 5.66 17.85 19.22
C ALA A 81 5.93 18.01 17.72
N LEU A 82 7.14 18.47 17.40
CA LEU A 82 7.71 18.46 16.05
C LEU A 82 8.62 17.24 15.95
N GLU A 83 8.29 16.30 15.08
CA GLU A 83 9.10 15.11 14.85
C GLU A 83 9.89 15.26 13.55
N LEU A 84 11.16 14.86 13.57
CA LEU A 84 11.97 14.73 12.38
C LEU A 84 11.56 13.47 11.63
N MET A 85 11.18 13.66 10.38
CA MET A 85 11.02 12.53 9.47
C MET A 85 12.38 12.21 8.85
N SER A 86 12.91 11.04 9.14
CA SER A 86 14.10 10.54 8.44
C SER A 86 13.72 10.26 6.99
N GLN A 87 14.63 10.51 6.01
CA GLN A 87 14.42 10.04 4.64
C GLN A 87 14.27 8.51 4.58
N ASN A 88 14.79 7.79 5.59
CA ASN A 88 14.52 6.37 5.79
C ASN A 88 13.11 6.08 6.32
N ASP A 89 12.38 7.10 6.83
CA ASP A 89 10.98 6.97 7.27
C ASP A 89 9.98 7.23 6.12
N ALA A 90 10.42 7.31 4.88
CA ALA A 90 9.56 7.38 3.69
C ALA A 90 8.52 6.24 3.67
N TRP A 91 8.85 5.10 4.32
CA TRP A 91 7.90 3.99 4.52
C TRP A 91 6.74 4.34 5.47
N ARG A 92 6.93 5.25 6.47
CA ARG A 92 5.87 5.68 7.40
C ARG A 92 4.78 6.50 6.73
N ASN A 93 5.13 7.19 5.63
CA ASN A 93 4.20 7.97 4.82
C ASN A 93 3.58 7.15 3.68
N LYS A 94 3.98 5.89 3.50
CA LYS A 94 3.33 5.01 2.52
C LYS A 94 1.89 4.79 2.93
N LYS A 95 0.98 5.09 2.02
CA LYS A 95 -0.43 4.75 2.20
C LYS A 95 -0.53 3.24 2.33
N VAL A 96 -1.07 2.79 3.44
CA VAL A 96 -1.41 1.37 3.65
C VAL A 96 -2.88 1.15 3.32
N VAL A 97 -3.15 0.03 2.70
CA VAL A 97 -4.50 -0.43 2.40
C VAL A 97 -4.81 -1.57 3.38
N PRO A 98 -5.92 -1.50 4.12
CA PRO A 98 -6.36 -2.63 4.93
C PRO A 98 -6.85 -3.74 4.01
N VAL A 99 -6.12 -4.86 3.95
CA VAL A 99 -6.47 -6.03 3.14
C VAL A 99 -7.05 -7.10 4.05
N PRO A 100 -8.36 -7.38 3.95
CA PRO A 100 -9.01 -8.40 4.76
C PRO A 100 -8.59 -9.80 4.30
N LEU A 101 -8.18 -10.64 5.24
CA LEU A 101 -8.04 -12.09 5.05
C LEU A 101 -9.44 -12.70 5.16
N VAL A 102 -9.87 -13.32 4.09
CA VAL A 102 -11.18 -13.97 4.00
C VAL A 102 -11.01 -15.47 4.15
N GLY A 103 -11.72 -16.07 5.08
CA GLY A 103 -11.70 -17.52 5.31
C GLY A 103 -12.51 -18.27 4.26
N LYS A 104 -13.81 -18.39 4.51
CA LYS A 104 -14.71 -19.13 3.63
C LYS A 104 -15.51 -18.22 2.72
N VAL A 105 -15.52 -18.50 1.42
CA VAL A 105 -16.34 -17.76 0.45
C VAL A 105 -17.47 -18.65 0.00
N THR A 106 -18.71 -18.21 0.19
CA THR A 106 -19.93 -18.91 -0.21
C THR A 106 -20.82 -18.02 -1.07
N ALA A 107 -21.60 -18.61 -1.95
CA ALA A 107 -22.56 -17.85 -2.76
C ALA A 107 -23.63 -17.15 -1.90
N GLY A 108 -24.07 -15.99 -2.35
CA GLY A 108 -25.13 -15.22 -1.70
C GLY A 108 -24.65 -14.28 -0.58
N VAL A 109 -23.46 -14.48 -0.03
CA VAL A 109 -22.87 -13.59 0.97
C VAL A 109 -21.76 -12.75 0.30
N PRO A 110 -21.74 -11.42 0.48
CA PRO A 110 -20.65 -10.60 -0.04
C PRO A 110 -19.29 -11.07 0.52
N ILE A 111 -18.29 -11.22 -0.33
CA ILE A 111 -16.93 -11.70 0.05
C ILE A 111 -16.36 -10.92 1.23
N LEU A 112 -16.57 -9.61 1.25
CA LEU A 112 -16.10 -8.70 2.29
C LEU A 112 -17.14 -8.50 3.43
N ALA A 113 -18.10 -9.42 3.59
CA ALA A 113 -18.97 -9.38 4.74
C ALA A 113 -18.14 -9.64 6.02
N VAL A 114 -18.50 -8.97 7.10
CA VAL A 114 -17.74 -9.02 8.38
C VAL A 114 -17.58 -10.45 8.90
N GLU A 115 -18.57 -11.30 8.66
CA GLU A 115 -18.58 -12.71 9.05
C GLU A 115 -17.58 -13.58 8.31
N ASN A 116 -17.08 -13.13 7.15
CA ASN A 116 -16.09 -13.84 6.34
C ASN A 116 -14.65 -13.37 6.61
N VAL A 117 -14.47 -12.24 7.31
CA VAL A 117 -13.14 -11.65 7.56
C VAL A 117 -12.57 -12.22 8.85
N GLU A 118 -11.46 -12.95 8.75
CA GLU A 118 -10.73 -13.51 9.89
C GLU A 118 -9.78 -12.50 10.52
N GLU A 119 -9.08 -11.76 9.67
CA GLU A 119 -8.05 -10.79 10.06
C GLU A 119 -7.90 -9.70 9.00
N THR A 120 -7.21 -8.60 9.30
CA THR A 120 -6.93 -7.53 8.33
C THR A 120 -5.46 -7.13 8.40
N TYR A 121 -4.77 -7.19 7.27
CA TYR A 121 -3.35 -6.86 7.15
C TYR A 121 -3.13 -5.49 6.53
N PRO A 122 -2.32 -4.61 7.15
CA PRO A 122 -1.94 -3.32 6.57
C PRO A 122 -0.85 -3.53 5.50
N ILE A 123 -1.23 -3.52 4.23
CA ILE A 123 -0.31 -3.71 3.11
C ILE A 123 0.01 -2.35 2.47
N PRO A 124 1.29 -2.01 2.21
CA PRO A 124 1.65 -0.81 1.47
C PRO A 124 0.99 -0.79 0.08
N LYS A 125 0.34 0.33 -0.25
CA LYS A 125 -0.39 0.50 -1.51
C LYS A 125 0.47 0.19 -2.75
N ASP A 126 1.74 0.54 -2.71
CA ASP A 126 2.69 0.31 -3.82
C ASP A 126 2.86 -1.18 -4.16
N LEU A 127 2.63 -2.09 -3.20
CA LEU A 127 2.71 -3.54 -3.41
C LEU A 127 1.42 -4.13 -4.00
N ILE A 128 0.32 -3.40 -3.93
CA ILE A 128 -1.00 -3.82 -4.45
C ILE A 128 -1.25 -3.21 -5.84
N GLY A 129 -0.74 -1.99 -6.07
CA GLY A 129 -0.81 -1.32 -7.36
C GLY A 129 -2.23 -0.87 -7.79
N CYS A 130 -3.21 -0.87 -6.89
CA CYS A 130 -4.58 -0.44 -7.18
C CYS A 130 -5.23 0.28 -5.98
N ASP A 131 -6.28 1.07 -6.27
CA ASP A 131 -7.15 1.72 -5.27
C ASP A 131 -8.49 0.99 -5.10
N GLU A 132 -8.64 -0.17 -5.70
CA GLU A 132 -9.87 -0.94 -5.73
C GLU A 132 -10.00 -1.87 -4.51
N ASP A 133 -11.20 -2.41 -4.29
CA ASP A 133 -11.44 -3.40 -3.25
C ASP A 133 -10.57 -4.64 -3.47
N VAL A 134 -9.77 -4.97 -2.47
CA VAL A 134 -8.89 -6.14 -2.47
C VAL A 134 -9.20 -7.03 -1.28
N PHE A 135 -8.93 -8.31 -1.42
CA PHE A 135 -9.04 -9.29 -0.35
C PHE A 135 -7.90 -10.30 -0.43
N MET A 136 -7.62 -10.96 0.67
CA MET A 136 -6.58 -11.97 0.80
C MET A 136 -7.22 -13.32 1.09
N LEU A 137 -6.63 -14.39 0.54
CA LEU A 137 -6.99 -15.78 0.81
C LEU A 137 -5.73 -16.58 1.11
N SER A 138 -5.87 -17.56 2.02
CA SER A 138 -4.87 -18.59 2.23
C SER A 138 -4.97 -19.65 1.13
N VAL A 139 -3.83 -20.05 0.58
CA VAL A 139 -3.73 -21.09 -0.44
C VAL A 139 -3.59 -22.45 0.23
N THR A 140 -4.40 -23.42 -0.22
CA THR A 140 -4.28 -24.82 0.18
C THR A 140 -4.06 -25.67 -1.06
N GLY A 141 -3.04 -26.53 -1.01
CA GLY A 141 -2.67 -27.44 -2.08
C GLY A 141 -1.64 -26.89 -3.07
N ASP A 142 -1.26 -27.73 -4.04
CA ASP A 142 -0.16 -27.48 -4.97
C ASP A 142 -0.59 -27.28 -6.44
N SER A 143 -1.88 -27.04 -6.68
CA SER A 143 -2.43 -26.96 -8.05
C SER A 143 -1.88 -25.80 -8.89
N MET A 144 -1.21 -24.81 -8.27
CA MET A 144 -0.68 -23.60 -8.92
C MET A 144 0.86 -23.47 -8.75
N ILE A 145 1.54 -24.56 -8.44
CA ILE A 145 2.98 -24.59 -8.11
C ILE A 145 3.85 -24.05 -9.26
N ASN A 146 3.53 -24.34 -10.51
CA ASN A 146 4.29 -23.88 -11.68
C ASN A 146 4.07 -22.37 -11.95
N ALA A 147 3.06 -21.76 -11.34
CA ALA A 147 2.87 -20.31 -11.31
C ALA A 147 3.56 -19.63 -10.11
N GLY A 148 4.30 -20.41 -9.29
CA GLY A 148 5.00 -19.91 -8.10
C GLY A 148 4.10 -19.73 -6.87
N ILE A 149 2.84 -20.19 -6.92
CA ILE A 149 1.90 -20.16 -5.80
C ILE A 149 1.91 -21.54 -5.13
N LEU A 150 2.33 -21.57 -3.87
CA LEU A 150 2.52 -22.79 -3.10
C LEU A 150 1.49 -22.95 -1.98
N ASP A 151 1.41 -24.14 -1.45
CA ASP A 151 0.63 -24.43 -0.25
C ASP A 151 1.12 -23.55 0.93
N GLY A 152 0.17 -22.96 1.66
CA GLY A 152 0.46 -22.03 2.76
C GLY A 152 0.74 -20.57 2.35
N ASP A 153 0.79 -20.25 1.05
CA ASP A 153 0.88 -18.89 0.59
C ASP A 153 -0.39 -18.09 0.91
N TYR A 154 -0.23 -16.77 0.97
CA TYR A 154 -1.34 -15.83 0.92
C TYR A 154 -1.38 -15.16 -0.45
N ILE A 155 -2.55 -15.13 -1.07
CA ILE A 155 -2.77 -14.43 -2.33
C ILE A 155 -3.66 -13.22 -2.11
N ILE A 156 -3.28 -12.07 -2.69
CA ILE A 156 -4.15 -10.90 -2.74
C ILE A 156 -4.83 -10.87 -4.09
N ALA A 157 -6.15 -10.75 -4.06
CA ALA A 157 -6.97 -10.62 -5.25
C ALA A 157 -7.72 -9.29 -5.25
N ARG A 158 -7.78 -8.65 -6.42
CA ARG A 158 -8.67 -7.54 -6.69
C ARG A 158 -10.06 -8.08 -6.96
N LYS A 159 -11.05 -7.56 -6.25
CA LYS A 159 -12.45 -7.95 -6.40
C LYS A 159 -12.96 -7.52 -7.77
N GLN A 160 -13.31 -8.47 -8.60
CA GLN A 160 -13.92 -8.25 -9.92
C GLN A 160 -14.59 -9.54 -10.40
N ASN A 161 -15.60 -9.40 -11.29
CA ASN A 161 -16.38 -10.52 -11.81
C ASN A 161 -16.02 -10.88 -13.27
N PHE A 162 -14.92 -10.36 -13.79
CA PHE A 162 -14.44 -10.62 -15.14
C PHE A 162 -12.92 -10.92 -15.10
N ALA A 163 -12.43 -11.60 -16.14
CA ALA A 163 -11.00 -11.87 -16.32
C ALA A 163 -10.67 -11.97 -17.81
N ASN A 164 -9.41 -11.72 -18.14
CA ASN A 164 -8.86 -11.96 -19.45
C ASN A 164 -8.20 -13.34 -19.51
N ASN A 165 -8.08 -13.89 -20.70
CA ASN A 165 -7.37 -15.15 -20.90
C ASN A 165 -5.93 -15.06 -20.40
N GLY A 166 -5.54 -16.01 -19.57
CA GLY A 166 -4.24 -16.04 -18.94
C GLY A 166 -4.16 -15.41 -17.55
N ASP A 167 -5.17 -14.67 -17.11
CA ASP A 167 -5.23 -14.14 -15.75
C ASP A 167 -5.31 -15.29 -14.73
N ILE A 168 -4.64 -15.13 -13.59
CA ILE A 168 -4.86 -16.01 -12.43
C ILE A 168 -6.03 -15.43 -11.65
N VAL A 169 -7.03 -16.24 -11.39
CA VAL A 169 -8.29 -15.80 -10.76
C VAL A 169 -8.64 -16.64 -9.55
N ILE A 170 -9.44 -16.04 -8.69
CA ILE A 170 -10.23 -16.75 -7.70
C ILE A 170 -11.61 -16.94 -8.32
N ALA A 171 -12.02 -18.18 -8.42
CA ALA A 171 -13.32 -18.56 -8.94
C ALA A 171 -14.13 -19.34 -7.91
N LEU A 172 -15.43 -19.12 -7.90
CA LEU A 172 -16.42 -19.88 -7.15
C LEU A 172 -17.09 -20.85 -8.12
N ILE A 173 -17.12 -22.14 -7.75
CA ILE A 173 -17.70 -23.23 -8.54
C ILE A 173 -18.98 -23.69 -7.81
N ASP A 174 -20.07 -23.81 -8.55
CA ASP A 174 -21.38 -24.23 -8.04
C ASP A 174 -21.86 -23.42 -6.82
N GLY A 175 -21.29 -22.25 -6.59
CA GLY A 175 -21.61 -21.39 -5.46
C GLY A 175 -21.03 -21.81 -4.10
N GLU A 176 -20.21 -22.85 -4.06
CA GLU A 176 -19.72 -23.45 -2.80
C GLU A 176 -18.20 -23.57 -2.74
N GLU A 177 -17.55 -23.98 -3.82
CA GLU A 177 -16.13 -24.27 -3.83
C GLU A 177 -15.34 -23.08 -4.41
N THR A 178 -14.38 -22.58 -3.62
CA THR A 178 -13.46 -21.52 -4.06
C THR A 178 -12.16 -22.14 -4.54
N THR A 179 -11.68 -21.72 -5.73
CA THR A 179 -10.43 -22.22 -6.30
C THR A 179 -9.61 -21.12 -6.95
N CYS A 180 -8.27 -21.26 -6.91
CA CYS A 180 -7.32 -20.41 -7.61
C CYS A 180 -6.81 -21.14 -8.85
N LYS A 181 -7.02 -20.59 -10.04
CA LYS A 181 -6.62 -21.20 -11.33
C LYS A 181 -6.32 -20.12 -12.36
N ARG A 182 -5.67 -20.53 -13.46
CA ARG A 182 -5.54 -19.67 -14.65
C ARG A 182 -6.81 -19.75 -15.49
N TYR A 183 -7.35 -18.57 -15.82
CA TYR A 183 -8.62 -18.41 -16.51
C TYR A 183 -8.44 -18.38 -18.03
N PHE A 184 -9.30 -19.14 -18.71
CA PHE A 184 -9.47 -19.06 -20.17
C PHE A 184 -10.96 -19.10 -20.53
N ARG A 185 -11.39 -18.16 -21.35
CA ARG A 185 -12.72 -18.14 -21.96
C ARG A 185 -12.64 -18.73 -23.35
N GLU A 186 -13.28 -19.86 -23.54
CA GLU A 186 -13.46 -20.55 -24.82
C GLU A 186 -14.84 -20.21 -25.41
N LEU A 187 -15.10 -20.62 -26.67
CA LEU A 187 -16.34 -20.24 -27.39
C LEU A 187 -17.64 -20.51 -26.63
N ARG A 188 -17.72 -21.57 -25.85
CA ARG A 188 -18.95 -22.00 -25.16
C ARG A 188 -18.74 -22.36 -23.68
N ARG A 189 -17.53 -22.16 -23.15
CA ARG A 189 -17.23 -22.56 -21.78
C ARG A 189 -16.10 -21.74 -21.19
N ILE A 190 -15.97 -21.80 -19.89
CA ILE A 190 -14.82 -21.33 -19.13
C ILE A 190 -13.95 -22.54 -18.81
N ARG A 191 -12.65 -22.40 -18.99
CA ARG A 191 -11.66 -23.35 -18.55
C ARG A 191 -10.80 -22.71 -17.47
N LEU A 192 -10.79 -23.34 -16.30
CA LEU A 192 -9.90 -23.01 -15.20
C LEU A 192 -8.74 -24.01 -15.21
N GLN A 193 -7.57 -23.52 -15.66
CA GLN A 193 -6.38 -24.32 -15.86
C GLN A 193 -5.52 -24.31 -14.59
N PRO A 194 -5.20 -25.49 -14.01
CA PRO A 194 -4.16 -25.59 -12.99
C PRO A 194 -2.78 -25.34 -13.59
N GLU A 195 -1.88 -24.86 -12.80
CA GLU A 195 -0.44 -24.74 -13.11
C GLU A 195 0.32 -25.88 -12.41
N ASN A 196 -0.15 -27.09 -12.63
CA ASN A 196 0.46 -28.34 -12.18
C ASN A 196 -0.12 -29.49 -13.03
N GLU A 197 0.74 -30.25 -13.67
CA GLU A 197 0.36 -31.34 -14.59
C GLU A 197 -0.38 -32.50 -13.91
N LYS A 198 -0.32 -32.57 -12.57
CA LYS A 198 -1.05 -33.60 -11.79
C LYS A 198 -2.56 -33.38 -11.75
N TYR A 199 -3.02 -32.18 -12.12
CA TYR A 199 -4.42 -31.77 -12.02
C TYR A 199 -5.02 -31.53 -13.38
N GLU A 200 -6.27 -31.97 -13.56
CA GLU A 200 -7.04 -31.68 -14.76
C GLU A 200 -7.68 -30.28 -14.71
N SER A 201 -7.92 -29.74 -15.89
CA SER A 201 -8.64 -28.46 -16.03
C SER A 201 -10.09 -28.61 -15.62
N ILE A 202 -10.62 -27.62 -14.90
CA ILE A 202 -12.03 -27.53 -14.56
C ILE A 202 -12.73 -26.83 -15.73
N LEU A 203 -13.76 -27.48 -16.27
CA LEU A 203 -14.55 -26.94 -17.37
C LEU A 203 -15.95 -26.66 -16.88
N GLY A 204 -16.47 -25.47 -17.16
CA GLY A 204 -17.82 -25.08 -16.77
C GLY A 204 -18.37 -23.97 -17.66
N THR A 205 -19.63 -23.64 -17.45
CA THR A 205 -20.33 -22.53 -18.11
C THR A 205 -20.86 -21.55 -17.09
N ASP A 206 -22.11 -21.70 -16.71
CA ASP A 206 -22.78 -20.77 -15.78
C ASP A 206 -22.51 -21.08 -14.30
N ASN A 207 -21.89 -22.23 -14.00
CA ASN A 207 -21.53 -22.65 -12.66
C ASN A 207 -20.17 -22.14 -12.19
N ILE A 208 -19.42 -21.43 -13.05
CA ILE A 208 -18.13 -20.80 -12.68
C ILE A 208 -18.30 -19.29 -12.61
N GLN A 209 -18.08 -18.74 -11.44
CA GLN A 209 -18.13 -17.30 -11.20
C GLN A 209 -16.73 -16.79 -10.80
N VAL A 210 -16.18 -15.84 -11.57
CA VAL A 210 -14.97 -15.11 -11.17
C VAL A 210 -15.35 -14.17 -10.02
N ILE A 211 -14.59 -14.23 -8.92
CA ILE A 211 -14.80 -13.36 -7.75
C ILE A 211 -13.63 -12.41 -7.50
N GLY A 212 -12.47 -12.69 -8.12
CA GLY A 212 -11.32 -11.80 -8.06
C GLY A 212 -10.19 -12.21 -8.99
N LYS A 213 -9.34 -11.23 -9.35
CA LYS A 213 -8.08 -11.45 -10.07
C LYS A 213 -6.93 -11.38 -9.09
N VAL A 214 -6.08 -12.40 -9.08
CA VAL A 214 -4.85 -12.43 -8.26
C VAL A 214 -3.88 -11.37 -8.77
N ILE A 215 -3.39 -10.54 -7.86
CA ILE A 215 -2.46 -9.44 -8.14
C ILE A 215 -1.14 -9.56 -7.39
N SER A 216 -1.10 -10.28 -6.28
CA SER A 216 0.12 -10.47 -5.47
C SER A 216 0.08 -11.81 -4.72
N VAL A 217 1.27 -12.31 -4.41
CA VAL A 217 1.48 -13.49 -3.56
C VAL A 217 2.40 -13.08 -2.41
N PHE A 218 2.05 -13.51 -1.19
CA PHE A 218 2.85 -13.32 0.00
C PHE A 218 3.17 -14.67 0.62
N ARG A 219 4.44 -14.87 0.95
CA ARG A 219 4.93 -16.09 1.61
C ARG A 219 5.72 -15.73 2.86
N MET A 220 5.35 -16.33 3.96
CA MET A 220 6.16 -16.33 5.19
C MET A 220 7.00 -17.62 5.18
N LEU A 221 8.32 -17.48 5.42
CA LEU A 221 9.29 -18.59 5.44
C LEU A 221 9.61 -18.98 6.87
#